data_2535daf370429be18c55a66ce32202c1
#
_entry.id   2535daf370429be18c55a66ce32202c1
#
_cell.length_a   1.000
_cell.length_b   1.000
_cell.length_c   1.000
_cell.angle_alpha   90.00
_cell.angle_beta   90.00
_cell.angle_gamma   90.00
#
_symmetry.space_group_name_H-M   'P 1'
#
loop_
_entity.id
_entity.type
_entity.pdbx_description
1 polymer ?
#
loop_
_entity_poly.entity_id
_entity_poly.type
_entity_poly.pdbx_seq_one_letter_code
_entity_poly.pdbx_strand_id
1 'polypeptide(L)'
;TMFIAVACGAISGFHATQSPLMARCLTNEKDGRRVFYGAMVAEGIIALIWAAAGVAFYNGTGGLLTALGNGQSSVVYEICFTLLGPVGAVIAMIGVIACPISSADTAYRSARLTLADWFKFDQKPVRNRLMLTVPLLAVGSVLTQIDVQIIWRYFSWSNQTLAMIALWSASVYLFRKKRFYWLTALPATFMSAVSCTYILIAKEGFQLPTSFAYPAGIIFAAVCLGKGKNAEAGTAEEAYSV
;
A
#
# COMPACT_ATOMS: atom_id res chain seq x y z
N THR A 1 -16.05 0.22 -1.18
CA THR A 1 -15.19 0.86 -0.14
C THR A 1 -14.50 -0.14 0.76
N MET A 2 -15.21 -1.15 1.28
CA MET A 2 -14.62 -2.17 2.18
C MET A 2 -13.38 -2.85 1.58
N PHE A 3 -13.44 -3.32 0.33
CA PHE A 3 -12.30 -3.97 -0.31
C PHE A 3 -11.09 -3.06 -0.52
N ILE A 4 -11.30 -1.75 -0.68
CA ILE A 4 -10.20 -0.79 -0.77
C ILE A 4 -9.50 -0.62 0.59
N ALA A 5 -10.25 -0.51 1.68
CA ALA A 5 -9.69 -0.39 3.01
C ALA A 5 -8.99 -1.68 3.48
N VAL A 6 -9.63 -2.85 3.28
CA VAL A 6 -9.06 -4.16 3.64
C VAL A 6 -7.85 -4.50 2.78
N ALA A 7 -7.91 -4.22 1.47
CA ALA A 7 -6.80 -4.50 0.57
C ALA A 7 -5.59 -3.60 0.86
N CYS A 8 -5.76 -2.42 1.41
CA CYS A 8 -4.63 -1.59 1.86
C CYS A 8 -3.75 -2.30 2.90
N GLY A 9 -4.34 -3.12 3.77
CA GLY A 9 -3.59 -3.93 4.73
C GLY A 9 -3.10 -5.28 4.17
N ALA A 10 -3.85 -5.89 3.25
CA ALA A 10 -3.54 -7.22 2.74
C ALA A 10 -2.66 -7.22 1.49
N ILE A 11 -2.93 -6.29 0.56
CA ILE A 11 -2.22 -6.14 -0.71
C ILE A 11 -1.88 -4.67 -0.89
N SER A 12 -0.77 -4.23 -0.30
CA SER A 12 -0.39 -2.82 -0.27
C SER A 12 0.64 -2.48 -1.34
N GLY A 13 0.37 -1.45 -2.13
CA GLY A 13 1.35 -0.87 -3.05
C GLY A 13 2.53 -0.22 -2.33
N PHE A 14 2.38 0.18 -1.07
CA PHE A 14 3.48 0.65 -0.25
C PHE A 14 4.56 -0.41 -0.08
N HIS A 15 4.19 -1.67 0.11
CA HIS A 15 5.14 -2.79 0.16
C HIS A 15 5.89 -2.96 -1.17
N ALA A 16 5.24 -2.73 -2.31
CA ALA A 16 5.90 -2.78 -3.60
C ALA A 16 6.99 -1.70 -3.76
N THR A 17 6.85 -0.54 -3.11
CA THR A 17 7.88 0.51 -3.10
C THR A 17 9.01 0.22 -2.12
N GLN A 18 8.73 -0.45 -1.00
CA GLN A 18 9.71 -0.71 0.06
C GLN A 18 10.51 -2.00 -0.17
N SER A 19 9.88 -3.04 -0.72
CA SER A 19 10.53 -4.34 -0.92
C SER A 19 11.83 -4.27 -1.73
N PRO A 20 11.95 -3.49 -2.82
CA PRO A 20 13.22 -3.36 -3.54
C PRO A 20 14.33 -2.72 -2.70
N LEU A 21 14.00 -1.79 -1.82
CA LEU A 21 14.97 -1.15 -0.92
C LEU A 21 15.45 -2.16 0.13
N MET A 22 14.54 -2.90 0.73
CA MET A 22 14.88 -3.94 1.71
C MET A 22 15.67 -5.09 1.07
N ALA A 23 15.33 -5.50 -0.15
CA ALA A 23 16.07 -6.53 -0.88
C ALA A 23 17.56 -6.17 -1.07
N ARG A 24 17.87 -4.89 -1.30
CA ARG A 24 19.25 -4.39 -1.41
C ARG A 24 20.01 -4.39 -0.08
N CYS A 25 19.31 -4.43 1.05
CA CYS A 25 19.90 -4.45 2.39
C CYS A 25 20.11 -5.87 2.94
N LEU A 26 19.57 -6.90 2.27
CA LEU A 26 19.76 -8.29 2.69
C LEU A 26 21.21 -8.72 2.46
N THR A 27 21.81 -9.26 3.52
CA THR A 27 23.15 -9.86 3.47
C THR A 27 23.13 -11.32 3.03
N ASN A 28 22.01 -12.01 3.26
CA ASN A 28 21.81 -13.41 2.89
C ASN A 28 20.40 -13.61 2.33
N GLU A 29 20.31 -14.25 1.18
CA GLU A 29 19.03 -14.52 0.49
C GLU A 29 18.09 -15.41 1.35
N LYS A 30 18.64 -16.28 2.21
CA LYS A 30 17.87 -17.14 3.13
C LYS A 30 17.04 -16.33 4.13
N ASP A 31 17.47 -15.14 4.48
CA ASP A 31 16.75 -14.24 5.40
C ASP A 31 15.55 -13.57 4.74
N GLY A 32 15.45 -13.62 3.41
CA GLY A 32 14.34 -13.01 2.66
C GLY A 32 12.96 -13.45 3.16
N ARG A 33 12.77 -14.75 3.40
CA ARG A 33 11.50 -15.25 3.94
C ARG A 33 11.18 -14.67 5.32
N ARG A 34 12.19 -14.55 6.18
CA ARG A 34 12.03 -14.00 7.54
C ARG A 34 11.74 -12.51 7.51
N VAL A 35 12.44 -11.77 6.65
CA VAL A 35 12.31 -10.31 6.54
C VAL A 35 11.00 -9.93 5.85
N PHE A 36 10.67 -10.52 4.70
CA PHE A 36 9.47 -10.10 3.94
C PHE A 36 8.19 -10.73 4.48
N TYR A 37 8.15 -12.05 4.62
CA TYR A 37 6.95 -12.74 5.10
C TYR A 37 6.79 -12.63 6.62
N GLY A 38 7.87 -12.82 7.38
CA GLY A 38 7.81 -12.75 8.85
C GLY A 38 7.41 -11.37 9.35
N ALA A 39 7.92 -10.29 8.76
CA ALA A 39 7.52 -8.93 9.11
C ALA A 39 6.02 -8.68 8.85
N MET A 40 5.49 -9.15 7.72
CA MET A 40 4.08 -9.02 7.38
C MET A 40 3.16 -9.77 8.36
N VAL A 41 3.58 -10.96 8.80
CA VAL A 41 2.83 -11.71 9.83
C VAL A 41 2.83 -10.95 11.16
N ALA A 42 3.98 -10.42 11.57
CA ALA A 42 4.09 -9.62 12.79
C ALA A 42 3.23 -8.36 12.73
N GLU A 43 3.26 -7.64 11.61
CA GLU A 43 2.41 -6.47 11.36
C GLU A 43 0.92 -6.83 11.46
N GLY A 44 0.50 -7.92 10.83
CA GLY A 44 -0.88 -8.40 10.88
C GLY A 44 -1.35 -8.74 12.29
N ILE A 45 -0.51 -9.37 13.10
CA ILE A 45 -0.81 -9.67 14.50
C ILE A 45 -0.98 -8.38 15.30
N ILE A 46 -0.09 -7.41 15.16
CA ILE A 46 -0.18 -6.12 15.84
C ILE A 46 -1.43 -5.36 15.42
N ALA A 47 -1.76 -5.36 14.13
CA ALA A 47 -2.98 -4.73 13.62
C ALA A 47 -4.25 -5.38 14.19
N LEU A 48 -4.28 -6.71 14.33
CA LEU A 48 -5.40 -7.43 14.97
C LEU A 48 -5.53 -7.09 16.46
N ILE A 49 -4.43 -6.93 17.19
CA ILE A 49 -4.44 -6.49 18.59
C ILE A 49 -5.09 -5.10 18.70
N TRP A 50 -4.70 -4.15 17.86
CA TRP A 50 -5.30 -2.82 17.83
C TRP A 50 -6.78 -2.84 17.47
N ALA A 51 -7.17 -3.63 16.47
CA ALA A 51 -8.56 -3.78 16.07
C ALA A 51 -9.40 -4.37 17.22
N ALA A 52 -8.90 -5.41 17.88
CA ALA A 52 -9.56 -6.04 19.03
C ALA A 52 -9.67 -5.08 20.22
N ALA A 53 -8.59 -4.37 20.53
CA ALA A 53 -8.59 -3.37 21.61
C ALA A 53 -9.61 -2.26 21.35
N GLY A 54 -9.69 -1.72 20.13
CA GLY A 54 -10.65 -0.69 19.78
C GLY A 54 -12.10 -1.15 19.89
N VAL A 55 -12.42 -2.32 19.34
CA VAL A 55 -13.79 -2.86 19.40
C VAL A 55 -14.19 -3.25 20.83
N ALA A 56 -13.29 -3.87 21.58
CA ALA A 56 -13.57 -4.29 22.96
C ALA A 56 -13.73 -3.10 23.90
N PHE A 57 -12.87 -2.08 23.78
CA PHE A 57 -12.89 -0.91 24.65
C PHE A 57 -14.17 -0.08 24.51
N TYR A 58 -14.68 0.07 23.30
CA TYR A 58 -15.91 0.83 23.01
C TYR A 58 -17.18 -0.03 22.92
N ASN A 59 -17.15 -1.25 23.42
CA ASN A 59 -18.31 -2.17 23.43
C ASN A 59 -18.93 -2.41 22.06
N GLY A 60 -18.09 -2.51 21.04
CA GLY A 60 -18.51 -2.84 19.67
C GLY A 60 -18.17 -1.77 18.64
N THR A 61 -18.49 -2.10 17.39
CA THR A 61 -18.18 -1.24 16.24
C THR A 61 -18.93 0.09 16.25
N GLY A 62 -20.15 0.14 16.79
CA GLY A 62 -20.95 1.36 16.90
C GLY A 62 -20.33 2.38 17.83
N GLY A 63 -19.90 1.95 19.04
CA GLY A 63 -19.22 2.82 19.99
C GLY A 63 -17.89 3.33 19.45
N LEU A 64 -17.11 2.46 18.80
CA LEU A 64 -15.86 2.84 18.15
C LEU A 64 -16.06 3.88 17.04
N LEU A 65 -17.09 3.73 16.20
CA LEU A 65 -17.40 4.70 15.15
C LEU A 65 -17.75 6.08 15.71
N THR A 66 -18.50 6.11 16.82
CA THR A 66 -18.84 7.37 17.51
C THR A 66 -17.57 8.03 18.07
N ALA A 67 -16.70 7.26 18.72
CA ALA A 67 -15.44 7.77 19.26
C ALA A 67 -14.48 8.28 18.16
N LEU A 68 -14.44 7.62 17.01
CA LEU A 68 -13.64 8.04 15.84
C LEU A 68 -14.07 9.40 15.27
N GLY A 69 -15.30 9.86 15.56
CA GLY A 69 -15.75 11.21 15.26
C GLY A 69 -14.91 12.30 15.92
N ASN A 70 -14.28 12.01 17.06
CA ASN A 70 -13.37 12.90 17.78
C ASN A 70 -11.91 12.82 17.26
N GLY A 71 -11.65 11.98 16.28
CA GLY A 71 -10.35 11.78 15.68
C GLY A 71 -9.65 10.49 16.14
N GLN A 72 -8.88 9.90 15.23
CA GLN A 72 -8.19 8.62 15.44
C GLN A 72 -7.17 8.69 16.59
N SER A 73 -6.43 9.79 16.68
CA SER A 73 -5.41 9.99 17.73
C SER A 73 -6.01 10.05 19.13
N SER A 74 -7.23 10.62 19.27
CA SER A 74 -7.96 10.68 20.54
C SER A 74 -8.35 9.28 21.02
N VAL A 75 -8.85 8.44 20.11
CA VAL A 75 -9.21 7.04 20.38
C VAL A 75 -8.02 6.24 20.88
N VAL A 76 -6.89 6.36 20.20
CA VAL A 76 -5.65 5.66 20.58
C VAL A 76 -5.16 6.13 21.95
N TYR A 77 -5.17 7.44 22.20
CA TYR A 77 -4.77 8.00 23.48
C TYR A 77 -5.68 7.50 24.63
N GLU A 78 -6.98 7.54 24.44
CA GLU A 78 -7.97 7.12 25.45
C GLU A 78 -7.82 5.64 25.82
N ILE A 79 -7.65 4.76 24.82
CA ILE A 79 -7.39 3.33 25.04
C ILE A 79 -6.10 3.15 25.83
N CYS A 80 -5.01 3.78 25.41
CA CYS A 80 -3.71 3.65 26.06
C CYS A 80 -3.71 4.22 27.47
N PHE A 81 -4.35 5.37 27.69
CA PHE A 81 -4.44 5.99 29.00
C PHE A 81 -5.24 5.13 30.00
N THR A 82 -6.36 4.60 29.56
CA THR A 82 -7.24 3.78 30.42
C THR A 82 -6.62 2.42 30.75
N LEU A 83 -5.98 1.77 29.77
CA LEU A 83 -5.42 0.43 29.97
C LEU A 83 -4.02 0.43 30.58
N LEU A 84 -3.19 1.41 30.29
CA LEU A 84 -1.78 1.45 30.67
C LEU A 84 -1.45 2.54 31.70
N GLY A 85 -2.42 3.39 32.04
CA GLY A 85 -2.21 4.54 32.90
C GLY A 85 -1.39 5.67 32.25
N PRO A 86 -1.10 6.77 32.97
CA PRO A 86 -0.47 7.96 32.39
C PRO A 86 0.90 7.70 31.78
N VAL A 87 1.75 6.92 32.46
CA VAL A 87 3.11 6.62 31.99
C VAL A 87 3.08 5.72 30.76
N GLY A 88 2.24 4.69 30.78
CA GLY A 88 2.08 3.79 29.64
C GLY A 88 1.49 4.50 28.42
N ALA A 89 0.55 5.42 28.62
CA ALA A 89 -0.01 6.24 27.55
C ALA A 89 1.06 7.12 26.86
N VAL A 90 1.94 7.76 27.63
CA VAL A 90 3.03 8.58 27.07
C VAL A 90 3.98 7.73 26.23
N ILE A 91 4.38 6.57 26.73
CA ILE A 91 5.28 5.66 26.00
C ILE A 91 4.61 5.15 24.72
N ALA A 92 3.34 4.76 24.79
CA ALA A 92 2.58 4.32 23.62
C ALA A 92 2.43 5.44 22.57
N MET A 93 2.12 6.66 23.00
CA MET A 93 2.00 7.81 22.09
C MET A 93 3.33 8.18 21.42
N ILE A 94 4.46 8.08 22.12
CA ILE A 94 5.78 8.25 21.49
C ILE A 94 5.97 7.21 20.38
N GLY A 95 5.62 5.96 20.61
CA GLY A 95 5.68 4.91 19.58
C GLY A 95 4.77 5.20 18.39
N VAL A 96 3.52 5.62 18.65
CA VAL A 96 2.55 5.97 17.60
C VAL A 96 2.99 7.16 16.76
N ILE A 97 3.70 8.13 17.35
CA ILE A 97 4.26 9.28 16.63
C ILE A 97 5.52 8.91 15.86
N ALA A 98 6.38 8.05 16.43
CA ALA A 98 7.63 7.63 15.78
C ALA A 98 7.40 6.78 14.53
N CYS A 99 6.34 5.95 14.53
CA CYS A 99 6.03 5.05 13.43
C CYS A 99 5.79 5.77 12.09
N PRO A 100 4.89 6.78 11.98
CA PRO A 100 4.70 7.53 10.74
C PRO A 100 5.96 8.31 10.30
N ILE A 101 6.79 8.78 11.23
CA ILE A 101 8.03 9.48 10.90
C ILE A 101 8.99 8.54 10.15
N SER A 102 9.20 7.32 10.65
CA SER A 102 10.03 6.32 9.99
C SER A 102 9.48 5.88 8.63
N SER A 103 8.15 5.73 8.54
CA SER A 103 7.46 5.40 7.29
C SER A 103 7.57 6.54 6.26
N ALA A 104 7.47 7.79 6.69
CA ALA A 104 7.64 8.95 5.83
C ALA A 104 9.07 9.05 5.29
N ASP A 105 10.11 8.83 6.12
CA ASP A 105 11.50 8.82 5.65
C ASP A 105 11.72 7.81 4.52
N THR A 106 11.22 6.59 4.71
CA THR A 106 11.36 5.54 3.67
C THR A 106 10.53 5.83 2.42
N ALA A 107 9.33 6.41 2.56
CA ALA A 107 8.50 6.81 1.42
C ALA A 107 9.17 7.93 0.60
N TYR A 108 9.67 8.98 1.25
CA TYR A 108 10.40 10.06 0.57
C TYR A 108 11.69 9.56 -0.09
N ARG A 109 12.38 8.62 0.54
CA ARG A 109 13.57 7.99 -0.03
C ARG A 109 13.22 7.20 -1.30
N SER A 110 12.16 6.41 -1.26
CA SER A 110 11.67 5.67 -2.42
C SER A 110 11.27 6.61 -3.56
N ALA A 111 10.48 7.64 -3.28
CA ALA A 111 10.07 8.64 -4.26
C ALA A 111 11.29 9.35 -4.90
N ARG A 112 12.25 9.77 -4.06
CA ARG A 112 13.48 10.41 -4.55
C ARG A 112 14.28 9.49 -5.46
N LEU A 113 14.46 8.21 -5.09
CA LEU A 113 15.21 7.26 -5.89
C LEU A 113 14.50 6.97 -7.21
N THR A 114 13.18 6.81 -7.20
CA THR A 114 12.38 6.61 -8.41
C THR A 114 12.50 7.80 -9.36
N LEU A 115 12.40 9.03 -8.85
CA LEU A 115 12.59 10.23 -9.66
C LEU A 115 14.02 10.34 -10.19
N ALA A 116 15.01 10.01 -9.37
CA ALA A 116 16.42 10.03 -9.77
C ALA A 116 16.70 9.02 -10.89
N ASP A 117 16.14 7.83 -10.81
CA ASP A 117 16.27 6.80 -11.83
C ASP A 117 15.55 7.24 -13.12
N TRP A 118 14.37 7.84 -13.03
CA TRP A 118 13.60 8.33 -14.18
C TRP A 118 14.31 9.46 -14.92
N PHE A 119 14.83 10.44 -14.15
CA PHE A 119 15.58 11.57 -14.74
C PHE A 119 17.08 11.29 -14.94
N LYS A 120 17.53 10.05 -14.65
CA LYS A 120 18.95 9.65 -14.71
C LYS A 120 19.87 10.56 -13.90
N PHE A 121 19.40 10.98 -12.73
CA PHE A 121 20.11 11.89 -11.84
C PHE A 121 21.04 11.13 -10.90
N ASP A 122 22.35 11.40 -10.97
CA ASP A 122 23.31 10.76 -10.05
C ASP A 122 23.03 11.19 -8.59
N GLN A 123 22.84 10.21 -7.71
CA GLN A 123 22.54 10.41 -6.30
C GLN A 123 23.77 10.41 -5.37
N LYS A 124 24.99 10.26 -5.91
CA LYS A 124 26.22 10.30 -5.11
C LYS A 124 26.46 11.67 -4.51
N PRO A 125 26.36 12.80 -5.26
CA PRO A 125 26.53 14.13 -4.69
C PRO A 125 25.38 14.51 -3.74
N VAL A 126 25.71 15.05 -2.57
CA VAL A 126 24.72 15.53 -1.60
C VAL A 126 23.80 16.60 -2.19
N ARG A 127 24.35 17.49 -3.02
CA ARG A 127 23.61 18.56 -3.71
C ARG A 127 22.45 17.99 -4.56
N ASN A 128 22.71 16.94 -5.33
CA ASN A 128 21.71 16.29 -6.17
C ASN A 128 20.62 15.63 -5.34
N ARG A 129 20.99 15.02 -4.20
CA ARG A 129 20.02 14.46 -3.26
C ARG A 129 19.11 15.53 -2.68
N LEU A 130 19.66 16.65 -2.24
CA LEU A 130 18.88 17.78 -1.69
C LEU A 130 17.98 18.41 -2.74
N MET A 131 18.44 18.52 -3.98
CA MET A 131 17.68 19.12 -5.08
C MET A 131 16.38 18.34 -5.38
N LEU A 132 16.34 17.02 -5.16
CA LEU A 132 15.12 16.23 -5.27
C LEU A 132 14.35 16.12 -3.94
N THR A 133 15.06 16.08 -2.81
CA THR A 133 14.41 15.89 -1.50
C THR A 133 13.65 17.13 -1.06
N VAL A 134 14.22 18.33 -1.25
CA VAL A 134 13.58 19.59 -0.79
C VAL A 134 12.23 19.84 -1.48
N PRO A 135 12.09 19.73 -2.81
CA PRO A 135 10.78 19.84 -3.45
C PRO A 135 9.77 18.76 -2.99
N LEU A 136 10.23 17.52 -2.80
CA LEU A 136 9.37 16.45 -2.31
C LEU A 136 8.84 16.74 -0.90
N LEU A 137 9.70 17.23 0.00
CA LEU A 137 9.30 17.64 1.34
C LEU A 137 8.34 18.84 1.30
N ALA A 138 8.59 19.80 0.41
CA ALA A 138 7.70 20.95 0.22
C ALA A 138 6.31 20.51 -0.24
N VAL A 139 6.22 19.61 -1.23
CA VAL A 139 4.94 19.03 -1.66
C VAL A 139 4.27 18.28 -0.51
N GLY A 140 5.02 17.47 0.24
CA GLY A 140 4.49 16.78 1.42
C GLY A 140 3.94 17.74 2.46
N SER A 141 4.65 18.84 2.74
CA SER A 141 4.20 19.86 3.68
C SER A 141 2.92 20.58 3.22
N VAL A 142 2.79 20.85 1.93
CA VAL A 142 1.55 21.41 1.36
C VAL A 142 0.39 20.41 1.51
N LEU A 143 0.63 19.13 1.26
CA LEU A 143 -0.38 18.09 1.41
C LEU A 143 -0.90 17.99 2.86
N THR A 144 -0.10 18.29 3.88
CA THR A 144 -0.57 18.29 5.27
C THR A 144 -1.62 19.37 5.59
N GLN A 145 -1.80 20.36 4.72
CA GLN A 145 -2.82 21.41 4.88
C GLN A 145 -4.20 20.99 4.30
N ILE A 146 -4.24 19.90 3.57
CA ILE A 146 -5.47 19.37 2.97
C ILE A 146 -6.13 18.42 3.96
N ASP A 147 -7.49 18.35 3.92
CA ASP A 147 -8.24 17.42 4.76
C ASP A 147 -7.75 15.98 4.57
N VAL A 148 -7.39 15.36 5.71
CA VAL A 148 -6.86 13.99 5.77
C VAL A 148 -7.81 12.99 5.09
N GLN A 149 -9.14 13.17 5.19
CA GLN A 149 -10.11 12.26 4.60
C GLN A 149 -10.06 12.27 3.07
N ILE A 150 -9.79 13.42 2.48
CA ILE A 150 -9.63 13.56 1.02
C ILE A 150 -8.35 12.86 0.59
N ILE A 151 -7.22 13.20 1.23
CA ILE A 151 -5.93 12.59 0.90
C ILE A 151 -5.96 11.09 1.08
N TRP A 152 -6.59 10.60 2.17
CA TRP A 152 -6.68 9.17 2.47
C TRP A 152 -7.40 8.39 1.37
N ARG A 153 -8.45 8.95 0.77
CA ARG A 153 -9.18 8.31 -0.33
C ARG A 153 -8.32 8.19 -1.60
N TYR A 154 -7.66 9.28 -2.00
CA TYR A 154 -6.71 9.25 -3.13
C TYR A 154 -5.54 8.30 -2.89
N PHE A 155 -4.97 8.36 -1.69
CA PHE A 155 -3.89 7.47 -1.28
C PHE A 155 -4.31 6.00 -1.35
N SER A 156 -5.46 5.66 -0.80
CA SER A 156 -5.97 4.29 -0.81
C SER A 156 -6.14 3.75 -2.22
N TRP A 157 -6.74 4.52 -3.13
CA TRP A 157 -6.89 4.11 -4.52
C TRP A 157 -5.55 3.97 -5.24
N SER A 158 -4.66 4.93 -5.10
CA SER A 158 -3.32 4.91 -5.72
C SER A 158 -2.51 3.71 -5.22
N ASN A 159 -2.56 3.43 -3.91
CA ASN A 159 -1.91 2.30 -3.29
C ASN A 159 -2.43 0.96 -3.85
N GLN A 160 -3.75 0.83 -4.03
CA GLN A 160 -4.35 -0.36 -4.61
C GLN A 160 -3.99 -0.55 -6.09
N THR A 161 -3.95 0.53 -6.85
CA THR A 161 -3.55 0.50 -8.25
C THR A 161 -2.08 0.08 -8.39
N LEU A 162 -1.21 0.59 -7.54
CA LEU A 162 0.19 0.18 -7.52
C LEU A 162 0.35 -1.29 -7.13
N ALA A 163 -0.41 -1.76 -6.14
CA ALA A 163 -0.42 -3.17 -5.74
C ALA A 163 -0.89 -4.08 -6.89
N MET A 164 -1.91 -3.68 -7.64
CA MET A 164 -2.38 -4.38 -8.83
C MET A 164 -1.25 -4.52 -9.87
N ILE A 165 -0.55 -3.43 -10.17
CA ILE A 165 0.57 -3.43 -11.13
C ILE A 165 1.69 -4.34 -10.65
N ALA A 166 2.04 -4.29 -9.36
CA ALA A 166 3.08 -5.15 -8.78
C ALA A 166 2.70 -6.64 -8.85
N LEU A 167 1.43 -6.98 -8.61
CA LEU A 167 0.94 -8.36 -8.73
C LEU A 167 0.99 -8.86 -10.17
N TRP A 168 0.63 -8.03 -11.15
CA TRP A 168 0.78 -8.39 -12.57
C TRP A 168 2.25 -8.58 -12.95
N SER A 169 3.14 -7.72 -12.49
CA SER A 169 4.59 -7.86 -12.72
C SER A 169 5.13 -9.16 -12.11
N ALA A 170 4.69 -9.50 -10.90
CA ALA A 170 5.03 -10.76 -10.24
C ALA A 170 4.47 -11.98 -11.00
N SER A 171 3.26 -11.87 -11.56
CA SER A 171 2.64 -12.93 -12.36
C SER A 171 3.48 -13.24 -13.61
N VAL A 172 3.89 -12.21 -14.35
CA VAL A 172 4.75 -12.36 -15.52
C VAL A 172 6.11 -12.96 -15.15
N TYR A 173 6.69 -12.52 -14.03
CA TYR A 173 7.95 -13.08 -13.54
C TYR A 173 7.84 -14.57 -13.20
N LEU A 174 6.80 -14.97 -12.44
CA LEU A 174 6.56 -16.36 -12.07
C LEU A 174 6.31 -17.24 -13.30
N PHE A 175 5.55 -16.72 -14.28
CA PHE A 175 5.32 -17.41 -15.54
C PHE A 175 6.64 -17.69 -16.29
N ARG A 176 7.49 -16.66 -16.47
CA ARG A 176 8.82 -16.80 -17.09
C ARG A 176 9.71 -17.82 -16.36
N LYS A 177 9.57 -17.94 -15.05
CA LYS A 177 10.29 -18.93 -14.23
C LYS A 177 9.61 -20.30 -14.21
N LYS A 178 8.56 -20.53 -15.00
CA LYS A 178 7.76 -21.78 -15.04
C LYS A 178 7.26 -22.18 -13.64
N ARG A 179 6.88 -21.20 -12.81
CA ARG A 179 6.31 -21.39 -11.46
C ARG A 179 4.81 -21.16 -11.49
N PHE A 180 4.12 -21.54 -10.42
CA PHE A 180 2.68 -21.39 -10.27
C PHE A 180 2.28 -19.91 -10.18
N TYR A 181 2.06 -19.27 -11.33
CA TYR A 181 1.77 -17.84 -11.47
C TYR A 181 0.35 -17.44 -11.05
N TRP A 182 -0.58 -18.38 -11.01
CA TRP A 182 -1.97 -18.15 -10.58
C TRP A 182 -2.08 -17.60 -9.17
N LEU A 183 -1.09 -17.85 -8.32
CA LEU A 183 -1.01 -17.32 -6.97
C LEU A 183 -1.05 -15.77 -6.95
N THR A 184 -0.48 -15.14 -7.96
CA THR A 184 -0.45 -13.67 -8.09
C THR A 184 -1.46 -13.17 -9.13
N ALA A 185 -1.75 -13.94 -10.18
CA ALA A 185 -2.66 -13.56 -11.25
C ALA A 185 -4.13 -13.45 -10.77
N LEU A 186 -4.59 -14.35 -9.91
CA LEU A 186 -5.94 -14.27 -9.35
C LEU A 186 -6.17 -13.01 -8.53
N PRO A 187 -5.34 -12.69 -7.50
CA PRO A 187 -5.50 -11.43 -6.78
C PRO A 187 -5.25 -10.20 -7.66
N ALA A 188 -4.36 -10.27 -8.67
CA ALA A 188 -4.18 -9.19 -9.64
C ALA A 188 -5.45 -8.90 -10.43
N THR A 189 -6.12 -9.93 -10.93
CA THR A 189 -7.38 -9.82 -11.67
C THR A 189 -8.48 -9.21 -10.80
N PHE A 190 -8.63 -9.70 -9.56
CA PHE A 190 -9.56 -9.16 -8.59
C PHE A 190 -9.29 -7.68 -8.30
N MET A 191 -8.04 -7.33 -8.04
CA MET A 191 -7.64 -5.94 -7.77
C MET A 191 -7.82 -5.03 -8.99
N SER A 192 -7.69 -5.57 -10.21
CA SER A 192 -8.00 -4.83 -11.45
C SER A 192 -9.48 -4.43 -11.51
N ALA A 193 -10.38 -5.37 -11.19
CA ALA A 193 -11.82 -5.07 -11.13
C ALA A 193 -12.12 -4.03 -10.05
N VAL A 194 -11.58 -4.21 -8.84
CA VAL A 194 -11.81 -3.33 -7.68
C VAL A 194 -11.29 -1.91 -7.96
N SER A 195 -10.05 -1.76 -8.44
CA SER A 195 -9.43 -0.46 -8.67
C SER A 195 -10.15 0.32 -9.78
N CYS A 196 -10.51 -0.35 -10.88
CA CYS A 196 -11.25 0.26 -11.97
C CYS A 196 -12.67 0.67 -11.53
N THR A 197 -13.40 -0.23 -10.87
CA THR A 197 -14.75 0.06 -10.39
C THR A 197 -14.76 1.22 -9.39
N TYR A 198 -13.76 1.27 -8.50
CA TYR A 198 -13.69 2.33 -7.50
C TYR A 198 -13.51 3.70 -8.13
N ILE A 199 -12.58 3.88 -9.06
CA ILE A 199 -12.35 5.19 -9.69
C ILE A 199 -13.57 5.65 -10.51
N LEU A 200 -14.36 4.71 -11.05
CA LEU A 200 -15.57 5.03 -11.77
C LEU A 200 -16.70 5.52 -10.85
N ILE A 201 -16.80 5.00 -9.62
CA ILE A 201 -17.89 5.33 -8.67
C ILE A 201 -17.48 6.43 -7.70
N ALA A 202 -16.20 6.51 -7.33
CA ALA A 202 -15.73 7.38 -6.25
C ALA A 202 -16.03 8.87 -6.52
N LYS A 203 -16.26 9.61 -5.44
CA LYS A 203 -16.46 11.08 -5.50
C LYS A 203 -15.23 11.80 -6.07
N GLU A 204 -14.07 11.21 -5.88
CA GLU A 204 -12.77 11.67 -6.39
C GLU A 204 -12.53 11.31 -7.86
N GLY A 205 -13.35 10.42 -8.43
CA GLY A 205 -13.26 9.93 -9.80
C GLY A 205 -14.39 10.42 -10.69
N PHE A 206 -14.91 9.53 -11.51
CA PHE A 206 -15.90 9.88 -12.54
C PHE A 206 -17.34 9.96 -12.05
N GLN A 207 -17.64 9.51 -10.84
CA GLN A 207 -18.98 9.52 -10.22
C GLN A 207 -20.07 8.86 -11.08
N LEU A 208 -19.71 7.82 -11.83
CA LEU A 208 -20.64 7.10 -12.69
C LEU A 208 -21.59 6.21 -11.87
N PRO A 209 -22.80 5.94 -12.41
CA PRO A 209 -23.73 5.04 -11.74
C PRO A 209 -23.17 3.63 -11.63
N THR A 210 -23.52 2.95 -10.54
CA THR A 210 -23.04 1.59 -10.24
C THR A 210 -23.36 0.59 -11.33
N SER A 211 -24.51 0.75 -12.01
CA SER A 211 -24.94 -0.10 -13.11
C SER A 211 -23.96 -0.12 -14.29
N PHE A 212 -23.19 0.95 -14.48
CA PHE A 212 -22.16 1.05 -15.52
C PHE A 212 -20.78 0.65 -14.97
N ALA A 213 -20.45 1.08 -13.77
CA ALA A 213 -19.12 0.92 -13.20
C ALA A 213 -18.76 -0.55 -12.89
N TYR A 214 -19.70 -1.37 -12.40
CA TYR A 214 -19.45 -2.79 -12.16
C TYR A 214 -19.14 -3.60 -13.42
N PRO A 215 -19.95 -3.53 -14.50
CA PRO A 215 -19.61 -4.19 -15.76
C PRO A 215 -18.28 -3.71 -16.34
N ALA A 216 -18.01 -2.40 -16.32
CA ALA A 216 -16.76 -1.84 -16.80
C ALA A 216 -15.53 -2.37 -16.03
N GLY A 217 -15.62 -2.47 -14.70
CA GLY A 217 -14.56 -3.05 -13.88
C GLY A 217 -14.29 -4.53 -14.17
N ILE A 218 -15.35 -5.32 -14.39
CA ILE A 218 -15.24 -6.74 -14.76
C ILE A 218 -14.60 -6.88 -16.15
N ILE A 219 -15.04 -6.08 -17.12
CA ILE A 219 -14.47 -6.07 -18.48
C ILE A 219 -12.99 -5.69 -18.43
N PHE A 220 -12.63 -4.67 -17.66
CA PHE A 220 -11.23 -4.25 -17.47
C PHE A 220 -10.38 -5.39 -16.90
N ALA A 221 -10.87 -6.08 -15.87
CA ALA A 221 -10.17 -7.22 -15.28
C ALA A 221 -10.00 -8.38 -16.27
N ALA A 222 -11.03 -8.67 -17.08
CA ALA A 222 -10.98 -9.69 -18.12
C ALA A 222 -9.95 -9.33 -19.22
N VAL A 223 -9.91 -8.06 -19.63
CA VAL A 223 -8.89 -7.55 -20.60
C VAL A 223 -7.49 -7.67 -20.03
N CYS A 224 -7.28 -7.30 -18.76
CA CYS A 224 -5.98 -7.45 -18.10
C CYS A 224 -5.54 -8.91 -18.05
N LEU A 225 -6.45 -9.83 -17.71
CA LEU A 225 -6.17 -11.26 -17.70
C LEU A 225 -5.86 -11.80 -19.11
N GLY A 226 -6.62 -11.37 -20.12
CA GLY A 226 -6.38 -11.75 -21.51
C GLY A 226 -5.04 -11.25 -22.04
N LYS A 227 -4.68 -9.98 -21.77
CA LYS A 227 -3.38 -9.42 -22.14
C LYS A 227 -2.23 -10.07 -21.37
N GLY A 228 -2.43 -10.42 -20.09
CA GLY A 228 -1.47 -11.20 -19.33
C GLY A 228 -1.15 -12.52 -20.03
N LYS A 229 -2.16 -13.29 -20.42
CA LYS A 229 -1.98 -14.54 -21.18
C LYS A 229 -1.30 -14.36 -22.53
N ASN A 230 -1.60 -13.29 -23.26
CA ASN A 230 -0.97 -13.02 -24.55
C ASN A 230 0.51 -12.61 -24.40
N ALA A 231 0.87 -11.84 -23.38
CA ALA A 231 2.24 -11.56 -23.03
C ALA A 231 3.00 -12.83 -22.62
N GLU A 232 2.29 -13.79 -22.02
CA GLU A 232 2.80 -15.13 -21.72
C GLU A 232 3.08 -15.93 -23.00
N ALA A 233 2.19 -15.91 -23.98
CA ALA A 233 2.35 -16.61 -25.25
C ALA A 233 3.50 -16.04 -26.10
N GLY A 234 3.61 -14.72 -26.23
CA GLY A 234 4.68 -14.07 -26.99
C GLY A 234 6.07 -14.31 -26.40
N THR A 235 6.21 -14.36 -25.08
CA THR A 235 7.48 -14.71 -24.42
C THR A 235 7.83 -16.19 -24.50
N ALA A 236 6.85 -17.07 -24.69
CA ALA A 236 7.10 -18.48 -24.94
C ALA A 236 7.66 -18.70 -26.37
N GLU A 237 7.15 -18.01 -27.37
CA GLU A 237 7.68 -18.07 -28.75
C GLU A 237 9.12 -17.55 -28.86
N GLU A 238 9.47 -16.46 -28.20
CA GLU A 238 10.84 -15.95 -28.16
C GLU A 238 11.82 -16.92 -27.47
N ALA A 239 11.36 -17.67 -26.46
CA ALA A 239 12.20 -18.66 -25.77
C ALA A 239 12.43 -19.96 -26.57
N TYR A 240 11.63 -20.24 -27.59
CA TYR A 240 11.80 -21.37 -28.49
C TYR A 240 12.56 -21.01 -29.79
N SER A 241 12.81 -19.72 -30.02
CA SER A 241 13.54 -19.23 -31.23
C SER A 241 15.03 -19.00 -31.02
N VAL A 242 15.57 -19.33 -29.84
CA VAL A 242 17.01 -19.32 -29.48
C VAL A 242 17.43 -20.73 -29.08
#